data_ba81a451238c4d551567f411757edf38
#
_entry.id   ba81a451238c4d551567f411757edf38
#
_cell.length_a   1.000
_cell.length_b   1.000
_cell.length_c   1.000
_cell.angle_alpha   90.00
_cell.angle_beta   90.00
_cell.angle_gamma   90.00
#
_symmetry.space_group_name_H-M   'P 1'
#
loop_
_entity.id
_entity.type
_entity.pdbx_description
1 polymer ?
#
loop_
_entity_poly.entity_id
_entity_poly.type
_entity_poly.pdbx_seq_one_letter_code
_entity_poly.pdbx_strand_id
1 'polypeptide(L)'
;MNSIKECKGQIKSKVDILDIKSDFIIKIIFSYMQRNKQLEIIRYNKKAQNRFDLSLNDFKDYNQLYSSIKIELKLTDNEKNKYRKFINISQSNKKYIHVYFDNSHKEINRNQLKRNEKVKTVQIVIDHQIKSLKDLFSYCDSINSICFKKFTRINITDMSFMFYECLLLEDINLSIFNTNNVTSMRFMFYGCSSLKELNLSNFDTQYVTNMNFMFNECSMLNELNLSNFKTNNAKSMRFMFNGCSALKELNIENFDTNNVTNMSNMFSGCSSLKELNISNFNTNSVTNKNKMLFECSDELKKKIKELIKN
;
A
#
# COMPACT_ATOMS: atom_id res chain seq x y z
N MET A 1 10.63 39.79 -56.22
CA MET A 1 11.15 39.32 -54.90
C MET A 1 10.33 40.00 -53.80
N ASN A 2 9.24 39.38 -53.41
CA ASN A 2 8.34 39.90 -52.38
C ASN A 2 8.50 39.10 -51.13
N SER A 3 8.98 39.76 -50.09
CA SER A 3 9.16 39.23 -48.73
C SER A 3 7.80 38.96 -48.07
N ILE A 4 7.54 37.70 -47.74
CA ILE A 4 6.43 37.33 -46.88
C ILE A 4 6.84 37.71 -45.44
N LYS A 5 6.22 38.74 -44.92
CA LYS A 5 6.29 39.05 -43.47
C LYS A 5 5.49 38.05 -42.69
N GLU A 6 6.15 37.24 -41.91
CA GLU A 6 5.53 36.39 -40.88
C GLU A 6 4.78 37.24 -39.84
N CYS A 7 3.47 37.16 -39.87
CA CYS A 7 2.63 37.65 -38.77
C CYS A 7 2.76 36.70 -37.57
N LYS A 8 3.68 36.95 -36.65
CA LYS A 8 3.66 36.39 -35.32
C LYS A 8 2.57 37.08 -34.50
N GLY A 9 1.33 36.65 -34.70
CA GLY A 9 0.24 36.96 -33.79
C GLY A 9 0.38 36.19 -32.49
N GLN A 10 0.79 36.81 -31.40
CA GLN A 10 0.66 36.27 -30.06
C GLN A 10 -0.83 36.16 -29.73
N ILE A 11 -1.41 34.94 -29.82
CA ILE A 11 -2.71 34.66 -29.25
C ILE A 11 -2.51 34.49 -27.73
N LYS A 12 -2.55 35.63 -27.01
CA LYS A 12 -2.68 35.70 -25.57
C LYS A 12 -4.16 35.90 -25.23
N SER A 13 -4.93 34.83 -25.21
CA SER A 13 -6.09 34.71 -24.30
C SER A 13 -6.33 33.24 -24.10
N LYS A 14 -5.98 32.73 -22.90
CA LYS A 14 -6.54 31.49 -22.42
C LYS A 14 -8.05 31.72 -22.27
N VAL A 15 -8.82 31.37 -23.28
CA VAL A 15 -10.28 31.31 -23.14
C VAL A 15 -10.54 30.18 -22.17
N ASP A 16 -11.13 30.51 -21.00
CA ASP A 16 -11.58 29.47 -20.08
C ASP A 16 -12.71 28.71 -20.79
N ILE A 17 -12.58 27.40 -20.90
CA ILE A 17 -13.58 26.55 -21.53
C ILE A 17 -14.97 26.73 -20.87
N LEU A 18 -14.99 27.16 -19.62
CA LEU A 18 -16.21 27.44 -18.86
C LEU A 18 -16.88 28.80 -19.25
N ASP A 19 -16.19 29.68 -19.96
CA ASP A 19 -16.73 30.94 -20.47
C ASP A 19 -17.57 30.75 -21.75
N ILE A 20 -17.56 29.57 -22.34
CA ILE A 20 -18.36 29.23 -23.51
C ILE A 20 -19.86 29.27 -23.13
N LYS A 21 -20.59 30.23 -23.71
CA LYS A 21 -22.02 30.46 -23.40
C LYS A 21 -22.94 29.35 -23.92
N SER A 22 -22.61 28.73 -25.05
CA SER A 22 -23.42 27.69 -25.68
C SER A 22 -23.23 26.33 -24.97
N ASP A 23 -24.31 25.82 -24.37
CA ASP A 23 -24.33 24.49 -23.75
C ASP A 23 -24.08 23.37 -24.76
N PHE A 24 -24.57 23.56 -25.97
CA PHE A 24 -24.36 22.59 -27.05
C PHE A 24 -22.88 22.47 -27.42
N ILE A 25 -22.20 23.59 -27.66
CA ILE A 25 -20.78 23.60 -28.02
C ILE A 25 -19.92 23.02 -26.91
N ILE A 26 -20.16 23.43 -25.67
CA ILE A 26 -19.36 22.95 -24.53
C ILE A 26 -19.58 21.44 -24.29
N LYS A 27 -20.82 20.93 -24.44
CA LYS A 27 -21.10 19.49 -24.35
C LYS A 27 -20.39 18.70 -25.44
N ILE A 28 -20.31 19.21 -26.66
CA ILE A 28 -19.54 18.61 -27.74
C ILE A 28 -18.05 18.56 -27.38
N ILE A 29 -17.45 19.67 -26.96
CA ILE A 29 -16.03 19.71 -26.57
C ILE A 29 -15.76 18.70 -25.46
N PHE A 30 -16.61 18.66 -24.43
CA PHE A 30 -16.47 17.72 -23.33
C PHE A 30 -16.66 16.26 -23.77
N SER A 31 -17.53 15.95 -24.75
CA SER A 31 -17.73 14.59 -25.23
C SER A 31 -16.47 14.00 -25.90
N TYR A 32 -15.60 14.82 -26.46
CA TYR A 32 -14.30 14.42 -27.01
C TYR A 32 -13.19 14.34 -25.95
N MET A 33 -13.44 14.79 -24.71
CA MET A 33 -12.46 14.72 -23.64
C MET A 33 -12.61 13.42 -22.85
N GLN A 34 -11.50 12.90 -22.35
CA GLN A 34 -11.56 11.81 -21.38
C GLN A 34 -12.30 12.25 -20.11
N ARG A 35 -13.12 11.38 -19.52
CA ARG A 35 -13.97 11.67 -18.36
C ARG A 35 -13.21 12.26 -17.18
N ASN A 36 -12.00 11.77 -16.91
CA ASN A 36 -11.12 12.30 -15.86
C ASN A 36 -10.75 13.77 -16.07
N LYS A 37 -10.50 14.17 -17.33
CA LYS A 37 -10.19 15.57 -17.68
C LYS A 37 -11.42 16.47 -17.55
N GLN A 38 -12.59 15.97 -17.93
CA GLN A 38 -13.85 16.68 -17.72
C GLN A 38 -14.05 16.99 -16.23
N LEU A 39 -13.94 15.98 -15.36
CA LEU A 39 -14.12 16.12 -13.93
C LEU A 39 -13.05 17.01 -13.26
N GLU A 40 -11.81 16.96 -13.73
CA GLU A 40 -10.72 17.82 -13.26
C GLU A 40 -11.03 19.31 -13.51
N ILE A 41 -11.50 19.66 -14.72
CA ILE A 41 -11.81 21.04 -15.12
C ILE A 41 -12.95 21.64 -14.30
N ILE A 42 -13.99 20.85 -14.01
CA ILE A 42 -15.22 21.37 -13.38
C ILE A 42 -15.30 21.07 -11.88
N ARG A 43 -14.29 20.44 -11.30
CA ARG A 43 -14.25 19.94 -9.93
C ARG A 43 -14.70 20.96 -8.87
N TYR A 44 -14.33 22.22 -9.06
CA TYR A 44 -14.61 23.30 -8.09
C TYR A 44 -15.67 24.30 -8.58
N ASN A 45 -16.31 24.03 -9.74
CA ASN A 45 -17.30 24.91 -10.33
C ASN A 45 -18.69 24.30 -10.31
N LYS A 46 -19.49 24.67 -9.29
CA LYS A 46 -20.84 24.12 -9.07
C LYS A 46 -21.81 24.42 -10.25
N LYS A 47 -21.69 25.57 -10.90
CA LYS A 47 -22.50 25.90 -12.09
C LYS A 47 -22.16 24.98 -13.25
N ALA A 48 -20.87 24.69 -13.46
CA ALA A 48 -20.44 23.75 -14.49
C ALA A 48 -20.88 22.32 -14.17
N GLN A 49 -20.81 21.87 -12.92
CA GLN A 49 -21.30 20.55 -12.50
C GLN A 49 -22.76 20.35 -12.87
N ASN A 50 -23.61 21.32 -12.54
CA ASN A 50 -25.05 21.29 -12.89
C ASN A 50 -25.25 21.33 -14.42
N ARG A 51 -24.45 22.11 -15.14
CA ARG A 51 -24.51 22.27 -16.59
C ARG A 51 -24.19 20.97 -17.35
N PHE A 52 -23.36 20.11 -16.76
CA PHE A 52 -22.94 18.81 -17.30
C PHE A 52 -23.68 17.62 -16.70
N ASP A 53 -24.68 17.87 -15.86
CA ASP A 53 -25.45 16.82 -15.18
C ASP A 53 -24.56 15.83 -14.41
N LEU A 54 -23.59 16.36 -13.65
CA LEU A 54 -22.65 15.57 -12.88
C LEU A 54 -23.14 15.40 -11.44
N SER A 55 -23.18 14.14 -11.03
CA SER A 55 -23.58 13.72 -9.69
C SER A 55 -22.39 13.64 -8.73
N LEU A 56 -22.68 13.53 -7.43
CA LEU A 56 -21.67 13.22 -6.41
C LEU A 56 -20.96 11.89 -6.67
N ASN A 57 -21.65 10.92 -7.27
CA ASN A 57 -21.07 9.62 -7.60
C ASN A 57 -19.98 9.73 -8.66
N ASP A 58 -20.17 10.58 -9.69
CA ASP A 58 -19.14 10.84 -10.70
C ASP A 58 -17.83 11.33 -10.07
N PHE A 59 -17.91 12.19 -9.05
CA PHE A 59 -16.74 12.68 -8.34
C PHE A 59 -16.16 11.66 -7.36
N LYS A 60 -16.99 10.78 -6.79
CA LYS A 60 -16.54 9.67 -5.96
C LYS A 60 -15.71 8.69 -6.79
N ASP A 61 -16.22 8.27 -7.94
CA ASP A 61 -15.52 7.37 -8.87
C ASP A 61 -14.23 8.01 -9.38
N TYR A 62 -14.27 9.30 -9.74
CA TYR A 62 -13.08 10.04 -10.10
C TYR A 62 -12.02 10.01 -8.99
N ASN A 63 -12.39 10.30 -7.74
CA ASN A 63 -11.46 10.30 -6.62
C ASN A 63 -10.89 8.91 -6.36
N GLN A 64 -11.67 7.86 -6.54
CA GLN A 64 -11.20 6.48 -6.39
C GLN A 64 -10.15 6.06 -7.42
N LEU A 65 -10.16 6.67 -8.61
CA LEU A 65 -9.24 6.32 -9.69
C LEU A 65 -8.08 7.30 -9.86
N TYR A 66 -8.33 8.59 -9.66
CA TYR A 66 -7.44 9.67 -10.07
C TYR A 66 -6.90 10.53 -8.94
N SER A 67 -7.30 10.30 -7.69
CA SER A 67 -6.71 11.08 -6.58
C SER A 67 -5.25 10.69 -6.33
N SER A 68 -4.46 11.66 -5.84
CA SER A 68 -3.13 11.39 -5.31
C SER A 68 -3.20 10.68 -3.96
N ILE A 69 -2.19 9.83 -3.68
CA ILE A 69 -1.93 9.28 -2.35
C ILE A 69 -1.03 10.30 -1.62
N LYS A 70 -1.32 10.58 -0.33
CA LYS A 70 -0.49 11.45 0.50
C LYS A 70 0.00 10.67 1.72
N ILE A 71 1.31 10.70 1.94
CA ILE A 71 2.01 9.97 2.98
C ILE A 71 2.88 10.93 3.76
N GLU A 72 2.94 10.75 5.07
CA GLU A 72 3.87 11.42 5.96
C GLU A 72 4.72 10.38 6.67
N LEU A 73 6.03 10.55 6.60
CA LEU A 73 7.01 9.74 7.30
C LEU A 73 7.62 10.55 8.43
N LYS A 74 7.87 9.89 9.58
CA LYS A 74 8.79 10.39 10.59
C LYS A 74 10.08 9.58 10.51
N LEU A 75 11.20 10.26 10.53
CA LEU A 75 12.52 9.64 10.37
C LEU A 75 13.25 9.56 11.71
N THR A 76 14.07 8.53 11.86
CA THR A 76 14.98 8.39 13.01
C THR A 76 16.23 9.24 12.81
N ASP A 77 16.81 9.73 13.89
CA ASP A 77 18.11 10.41 13.90
C ASP A 77 19.29 9.41 13.94
N ASN A 78 19.16 8.26 13.27
CA ASN A 78 20.21 7.26 13.28
C ASN A 78 21.42 7.69 12.43
N GLU A 79 22.40 8.32 13.06
CA GLU A 79 23.62 8.82 12.43
C GLU A 79 24.58 7.71 11.95
N LYS A 80 24.36 6.45 12.38
CA LYS A 80 25.24 5.32 12.06
C LYS A 80 25.14 4.90 10.57
N ASN A 81 24.02 5.17 9.92
CA ASN A 81 23.82 4.76 8.53
C ASN A 81 24.30 5.84 7.55
N LYS A 82 25.27 5.48 6.72
CA LYS A 82 25.86 6.35 5.69
C LYS A 82 24.81 6.80 4.65
N TYR A 83 23.80 5.96 4.40
CA TYR A 83 22.72 6.21 3.44
C TYR A 83 21.39 6.00 4.13
N ARG A 84 20.67 7.09 4.37
CA ARG A 84 19.37 7.08 5.03
C ARG A 84 18.28 7.18 3.97
N LYS A 85 17.95 6.02 3.40
CA LYS A 85 16.90 5.91 2.39
C LYS A 85 15.53 6.01 3.04
N PHE A 86 14.61 6.76 2.44
CA PHE A 86 13.26 6.93 2.95
C PHE A 86 12.16 6.54 1.93
N ILE A 87 12.51 6.29 0.67
CA ILE A 87 11.58 5.81 -0.37
C ILE A 87 12.34 5.16 -1.51
N ASN A 88 11.70 4.18 -2.18
CA ASN A 88 12.16 3.63 -3.45
C ASN A 88 11.42 4.27 -4.61
N ILE A 89 12.15 4.89 -5.52
CA ILE A 89 11.58 5.53 -6.71
C ILE A 89 12.29 4.97 -7.93
N SER A 90 11.55 4.24 -8.79
CA SER A 90 12.09 3.84 -10.10
C SER A 90 12.20 5.05 -11.02
N GLN A 91 13.11 5.02 -11.98
CA GLN A 91 13.29 6.11 -12.95
C GLN A 91 12.00 6.43 -13.73
N SER A 92 11.21 5.41 -14.09
CA SER A 92 9.94 5.57 -14.80
C SER A 92 8.87 6.27 -13.97
N ASN A 93 8.90 6.08 -12.64
CA ASN A 93 7.90 6.61 -11.72
C ASN A 93 8.28 7.96 -11.10
N LYS A 94 9.53 8.40 -11.28
CA LYS A 94 10.08 9.57 -10.62
C LYS A 94 9.27 10.85 -10.84
N LYS A 95 8.72 11.05 -12.03
CA LYS A 95 7.89 12.21 -12.39
C LYS A 95 6.48 12.22 -11.77
N TYR A 96 6.09 11.12 -11.12
CA TYR A 96 4.77 10.95 -10.50
C TYR A 96 4.84 10.86 -8.97
N ILE A 97 6.03 11.03 -8.39
CA ILE A 97 6.26 10.95 -6.94
C ILE A 97 6.97 12.22 -6.49
N HIS A 98 6.29 13.02 -5.70
CA HIS A 98 6.73 14.32 -5.22
C HIS A 98 7.08 14.23 -3.74
N VAL A 99 8.25 14.72 -3.36
CA VAL A 99 8.81 14.63 -2.00
C VAL A 99 9.06 16.01 -1.44
N TYR A 100 8.69 16.22 -0.17
CA TYR A 100 8.88 17.48 0.55
C TYR A 100 9.42 17.20 1.97
N PHE A 101 10.32 18.06 2.47
CA PHE A 101 10.91 17.92 3.81
C PHE A 101 10.36 18.98 4.77
N ASP A 102 10.08 18.57 6.02
CA ASP A 102 9.77 19.43 7.16
C ASP A 102 8.75 20.56 6.83
N ASN A 103 7.63 20.19 6.20
CA ASN A 103 6.57 21.12 5.75
C ASN A 103 7.01 22.17 4.73
N SER A 104 8.17 22.04 4.11
CA SER A 104 8.60 22.91 3.02
C SER A 104 7.73 22.71 1.78
N HIS A 105 7.44 23.77 1.04
CA HIS A 105 6.79 23.68 -0.28
C HIS A 105 7.79 23.40 -1.41
N LYS A 106 9.09 23.33 -1.12
CA LYS A 106 10.12 23.03 -2.11
C LYS A 106 10.20 21.53 -2.34
N GLU A 107 9.95 21.10 -3.56
CA GLU A 107 10.07 19.71 -3.98
C GLU A 107 11.53 19.25 -3.98
N ILE A 108 11.74 18.03 -3.46
CA ILE A 108 13.06 17.40 -3.33
C ILE A 108 13.15 16.22 -4.32
N ASN A 109 14.13 16.28 -5.23
CA ASN A 109 14.30 15.26 -6.28
C ASN A 109 15.33 14.18 -5.89
N ARG A 110 15.14 13.54 -4.73
CA ARG A 110 15.99 12.43 -4.24
C ARG A 110 15.20 11.54 -3.29
N ASN A 111 15.71 10.34 -3.05
CA ASN A 111 15.08 9.29 -2.27
C ASN A 111 15.84 8.91 -0.99
N GLN A 112 16.91 9.65 -0.65
CA GLN A 112 17.74 9.45 0.54
C GLN A 112 18.19 10.77 1.12
N LEU A 113 18.47 10.79 2.43
CA LEU A 113 19.06 11.94 3.11
C LEU A 113 20.55 12.03 2.81
N LYS A 114 21.09 13.24 2.82
CA LYS A 114 22.53 13.49 2.81
C LYS A 114 23.11 13.18 4.20
N ARG A 115 24.40 12.94 4.25
CA ARG A 115 25.13 12.75 5.52
C ARG A 115 24.92 14.00 6.42
N ASN A 116 24.67 13.78 7.69
CA ASN A 116 24.44 14.83 8.70
C ASN A 116 23.23 15.75 8.44
N GLU A 117 22.36 15.40 7.51
CA GLU A 117 21.14 16.18 7.25
C GLU A 117 20.08 15.85 8.30
N LYS A 118 19.58 16.87 8.99
CA LYS A 118 18.57 16.75 10.02
C LYS A 118 17.18 17.02 9.42
N VAL A 119 16.52 15.96 8.95
CA VAL A 119 15.14 16.00 8.48
C VAL A 119 14.30 15.15 9.42
N LYS A 120 13.24 15.73 9.99
CA LYS A 120 12.35 15.04 10.93
C LYS A 120 11.19 14.37 10.21
N THR A 121 10.62 15.05 9.21
CA THR A 121 9.44 14.58 8.49
C THR A 121 9.65 14.63 6.99
N VAL A 122 9.09 13.63 6.29
CA VAL A 122 9.03 13.61 4.83
C VAL A 122 7.59 13.47 4.39
N GLN A 123 7.13 14.40 3.57
CA GLN A 123 5.83 14.30 2.92
C GLN A 123 6.01 13.78 1.50
N ILE A 124 5.19 12.81 1.13
CA ILE A 124 5.21 12.17 -0.18
C ILE A 124 3.83 12.29 -0.79
N VAL A 125 3.78 12.74 -2.04
CA VAL A 125 2.56 12.76 -2.86
C VAL A 125 2.79 11.87 -4.07
N ILE A 126 1.91 10.88 -4.25
CA ILE A 126 1.97 9.92 -5.36
C ILE A 126 0.79 10.17 -6.28
N ASP A 127 1.07 10.47 -7.53
CA ASP A 127 0.07 10.74 -8.54
C ASP A 127 -0.70 9.47 -8.98
N HIS A 128 -1.83 9.69 -9.62
CA HIS A 128 -2.75 8.62 -10.03
C HIS A 128 -2.20 7.66 -11.10
N GLN A 129 -1.12 8.02 -11.79
CA GLN A 129 -0.47 7.15 -12.78
C GLN A 129 0.19 5.92 -12.17
N ILE A 130 0.58 6.00 -10.88
CA ILE A 130 1.16 4.87 -10.14
C ILE A 130 0.04 3.90 -9.75
N LYS A 131 0.10 2.66 -10.24
CA LYS A 131 -0.88 1.59 -9.98
C LYS A 131 -0.34 0.45 -9.12
N SER A 132 0.92 0.50 -8.75
CA SER A 132 1.59 -0.46 -7.88
C SER A 132 2.39 0.29 -6.82
N LEU A 133 2.30 -0.18 -5.57
CA LEU A 133 3.10 0.29 -4.44
C LEU A 133 4.18 -0.72 -4.07
N LYS A 134 4.45 -1.66 -4.99
CA LYS A 134 5.50 -2.66 -4.82
C LYS A 134 6.84 -1.99 -4.51
N ASP A 135 7.55 -2.51 -3.51
CA ASP A 135 8.88 -2.05 -3.07
C ASP A 135 8.95 -0.59 -2.58
N LEU A 136 7.83 0.13 -2.40
CA LEU A 136 7.82 1.59 -2.19
C LEU A 136 8.74 2.05 -1.05
N PHE A 137 8.76 1.31 0.07
CA PHE A 137 9.60 1.58 1.24
C PHE A 137 10.59 0.46 1.54
N SER A 138 10.82 -0.45 0.61
CA SER A 138 11.73 -1.58 0.81
C SER A 138 13.14 -1.10 1.17
N TYR A 139 13.74 -1.69 2.24
CA TYR A 139 15.04 -1.30 2.79
C TYR A 139 15.15 0.18 3.21
N CYS A 140 14.03 0.80 3.61
CA CYS A 140 14.06 2.16 4.13
C CYS A 140 14.27 2.13 5.65
N ASP A 141 15.53 1.97 6.06
CA ASP A 141 16.00 1.81 7.43
C ASP A 141 16.09 3.12 8.24
N SER A 142 15.60 4.22 7.70
CA SER A 142 15.52 5.51 8.40
C SER A 142 14.11 5.86 8.85
N ILE A 143 13.11 5.03 8.52
CA ILE A 143 11.71 5.35 8.83
C ILE A 143 11.35 4.77 10.19
N ASN A 144 10.88 5.64 11.09
CA ASN A 144 10.32 5.26 12.38
C ASN A 144 8.79 5.11 12.32
N SER A 145 8.10 6.04 11.61
CA SER A 145 6.65 6.01 11.51
C SER A 145 6.16 6.38 10.11
N ILE A 146 5.08 5.73 9.68
CA ILE A 146 4.40 5.98 8.41
C ILE A 146 2.93 6.28 8.65
N CYS A 147 2.45 7.43 8.15
CA CYS A 147 1.04 7.79 8.19
C CYS A 147 0.51 8.12 6.80
N PHE A 148 -0.45 7.34 6.34
CA PHE A 148 -1.17 7.65 5.11
C PHE A 148 -2.25 8.68 5.39
N LYS A 149 -2.08 9.92 4.91
CA LYS A 149 -3.02 11.03 5.11
C LYS A 149 -4.16 11.03 4.09
N LYS A 150 -3.95 10.40 2.94
CA LYS A 150 -4.97 10.23 1.89
C LYS A 150 -4.68 8.99 1.06
N PHE A 151 -5.66 8.07 1.01
CA PHE A 151 -5.60 6.85 0.20
C PHE A 151 -7.03 6.42 -0.17
N THR A 152 -7.60 7.02 -1.21
CA THR A 152 -8.97 6.71 -1.67
C THR A 152 -8.99 5.85 -2.94
N ARG A 153 -7.82 5.50 -3.48
CA ARG A 153 -7.68 4.82 -4.76
C ARG A 153 -8.00 3.33 -4.66
N ILE A 154 -8.67 2.82 -5.69
CA ILE A 154 -9.04 1.41 -5.83
C ILE A 154 -8.24 0.68 -6.93
N ASN A 155 -7.38 1.38 -7.67
CA ASN A 155 -6.64 0.81 -8.81
C ASN A 155 -5.20 0.37 -8.45
N ILE A 156 -4.91 0.21 -7.17
CA ILE A 156 -3.68 -0.41 -6.68
C ILE A 156 -3.89 -1.92 -6.62
N THR A 157 -3.05 -2.67 -7.33
CA THR A 157 -3.18 -4.14 -7.44
C THR A 157 -2.02 -4.91 -6.83
N ASP A 158 -0.87 -4.28 -6.64
CA ASP A 158 0.33 -4.92 -6.08
C ASP A 158 0.94 -4.10 -4.95
N MET A 159 1.02 -4.68 -3.76
CA MET A 159 1.64 -4.14 -2.55
C MET A 159 2.78 -5.05 -2.05
N SER A 160 3.30 -5.92 -2.93
CA SER A 160 4.41 -6.82 -2.57
C SER A 160 5.64 -6.02 -2.14
N PHE A 161 6.33 -6.48 -1.09
CA PHE A 161 7.56 -5.88 -0.57
C PHE A 161 7.43 -4.41 -0.14
N MET A 162 6.19 -3.90 0.06
CA MET A 162 5.98 -2.47 0.28
C MET A 162 6.77 -1.90 1.46
N PHE A 163 6.88 -2.66 2.55
CA PHE A 163 7.64 -2.32 3.76
C PHE A 163 8.74 -3.35 4.08
N TYR A 164 9.22 -4.04 3.05
CA TYR A 164 10.25 -5.09 3.20
C TYR A 164 11.51 -4.54 3.85
N GLU A 165 11.98 -5.17 4.96
CA GLU A 165 13.18 -4.76 5.71
C GLU A 165 13.14 -3.30 6.20
N CYS A 166 11.95 -2.81 6.57
CA CYS A 166 11.83 -1.55 7.33
C CYS A 166 12.14 -1.81 8.80
N LEU A 167 13.41 -2.07 9.12
CA LEU A 167 13.86 -2.57 10.42
C LEU A 167 13.52 -1.65 11.60
N LEU A 168 13.48 -0.33 11.38
CA LEU A 168 13.23 0.69 12.42
C LEU A 168 11.80 1.20 12.44
N LEU A 169 10.89 0.61 11.65
CA LEU A 169 9.48 0.98 11.61
C LEU A 169 8.79 0.51 12.88
N GLU A 170 8.41 1.46 13.77
CA GLU A 170 7.73 1.19 15.03
C GLU A 170 6.22 1.41 14.95
N ASP A 171 5.78 2.36 14.11
CA ASP A 171 4.37 2.76 13.99
C ASP A 171 3.96 2.93 12.52
N ILE A 172 2.78 2.39 12.19
CA ILE A 172 2.20 2.53 10.86
C ILE A 172 0.68 2.68 10.92
N ASN A 173 0.18 3.78 10.35
CA ASN A 173 -1.26 4.00 10.23
C ASN A 173 -1.75 3.66 8.82
N LEU A 174 -2.47 2.54 8.71
CA LEU A 174 -3.08 2.02 7.49
C LEU A 174 -4.61 2.10 7.51
N SER A 175 -5.22 2.81 8.47
CA SER A 175 -6.67 2.84 8.69
C SER A 175 -7.50 3.31 7.49
N ILE A 176 -6.88 4.05 6.57
CA ILE A 176 -7.55 4.54 5.35
C ILE A 176 -7.18 3.77 4.09
N PHE A 177 -6.44 2.65 4.22
CA PHE A 177 -6.09 1.81 3.06
C PHE A 177 -7.32 1.21 2.40
N ASN A 178 -7.30 1.16 1.08
CA ASN A 178 -8.25 0.40 0.29
C ASN A 178 -7.48 -0.71 -0.44
N THR A 179 -7.76 -1.96 -0.08
CA THR A 179 -7.08 -3.12 -0.64
C THR A 179 -7.99 -3.98 -1.53
N ASN A 180 -9.20 -3.51 -1.85
CA ASN A 180 -10.24 -4.27 -2.54
C ASN A 180 -9.82 -4.89 -3.88
N ASN A 181 -8.80 -4.35 -4.55
CA ASN A 181 -8.31 -4.87 -5.83
C ASN A 181 -6.87 -5.38 -5.76
N VAL A 182 -6.31 -5.53 -4.56
CA VAL A 182 -4.95 -6.03 -4.38
C VAL A 182 -4.91 -7.55 -4.59
N THR A 183 -4.00 -7.99 -5.44
CA THR A 183 -3.82 -9.42 -5.77
C THR A 183 -2.56 -10.02 -5.17
N SER A 184 -1.60 -9.21 -4.74
CA SER A 184 -0.38 -9.67 -4.10
C SER A 184 0.03 -8.79 -2.92
N MET A 185 0.27 -9.44 -1.77
CA MET A 185 0.80 -8.85 -0.53
C MET A 185 2.04 -9.62 -0.04
N ARG A 186 2.69 -10.39 -0.92
CA ARG A 186 3.86 -11.18 -0.54
C ARG A 186 4.97 -10.28 0.00
N PHE A 187 5.61 -10.70 1.09
CA PHE A 187 6.72 -9.97 1.73
C PHE A 187 6.36 -8.54 2.19
N MET A 188 5.06 -8.19 2.33
CA MET A 188 4.66 -6.79 2.55
C MET A 188 5.26 -6.18 3.81
N PHE A 189 5.35 -6.93 4.90
CA PHE A 189 5.92 -6.51 6.19
C PHE A 189 7.12 -7.37 6.60
N TYR A 190 7.74 -8.09 5.66
CA TYR A 190 8.91 -8.92 5.95
C TYR A 190 10.01 -8.10 6.63
N GLY A 191 10.52 -8.58 7.77
CA GLY A 191 11.62 -7.93 8.48
C GLY A 191 11.25 -6.60 9.16
N CYS A 192 9.97 -6.26 9.33
CA CYS A 192 9.56 -5.12 10.15
C CYS A 192 9.76 -5.46 11.64
N SER A 193 11.01 -5.66 12.04
CA SER A 193 11.37 -6.24 13.33
C SER A 193 11.11 -5.34 14.55
N SER A 194 10.93 -4.03 14.37
CA SER A 194 10.58 -3.09 15.44
C SER A 194 9.07 -2.85 15.59
N LEU A 195 8.24 -3.37 14.69
CA LEU A 195 6.79 -3.15 14.69
C LEU A 195 6.14 -3.99 15.80
N LYS A 196 5.49 -3.33 16.76
CA LYS A 196 4.87 -3.97 17.95
C LYS A 196 3.39 -4.27 17.74
N GLU A 197 2.70 -3.39 17.03
CA GLU A 197 1.27 -3.42 16.78
C GLU A 197 0.99 -3.16 15.30
N LEU A 198 -0.02 -3.84 14.76
CA LEU A 198 -0.41 -3.66 13.36
C LEU A 198 -1.92 -3.84 13.20
N ASN A 199 -2.61 -2.75 12.88
CA ASN A 199 -4.05 -2.80 12.63
C ASN A 199 -4.34 -2.93 11.13
N LEU A 200 -4.91 -4.08 10.74
CA LEU A 200 -5.30 -4.43 9.38
C LEU A 200 -6.82 -4.67 9.25
N SER A 201 -7.63 -4.17 10.19
CA SER A 201 -9.07 -4.43 10.26
C SER A 201 -9.86 -3.95 9.02
N ASN A 202 -9.31 -3.01 8.25
CA ASN A 202 -9.91 -2.49 7.02
C ASN A 202 -9.39 -3.19 5.74
N PHE A 203 -8.49 -4.17 5.85
CA PHE A 203 -7.97 -4.87 4.68
C PHE A 203 -9.00 -5.86 4.13
N ASP A 204 -9.32 -5.73 2.85
CA ASP A 204 -10.03 -6.77 2.09
C ASP A 204 -9.01 -7.56 1.28
N THR A 205 -8.92 -8.86 1.54
CA THR A 205 -7.95 -9.75 0.91
C THR A 205 -8.58 -10.76 -0.05
N GLN A 206 -9.86 -10.55 -0.43
CA GLN A 206 -10.60 -11.51 -1.24
C GLN A 206 -9.95 -11.85 -2.60
N TYR A 207 -9.16 -10.94 -3.19
CA TYR A 207 -8.45 -11.17 -4.45
C TYR A 207 -6.97 -11.49 -4.26
N VAL A 208 -6.48 -11.57 -3.02
CA VAL A 208 -5.07 -11.85 -2.76
C VAL A 208 -4.78 -13.34 -2.96
N THR A 209 -3.91 -13.64 -3.90
CA THR A 209 -3.50 -15.01 -4.22
C THR A 209 -2.16 -15.41 -3.62
N ASN A 210 -1.35 -14.43 -3.20
CA ASN A 210 -0.01 -14.64 -2.65
C ASN A 210 0.22 -13.82 -1.39
N MET A 211 0.29 -14.53 -0.24
CA MET A 211 0.58 -13.98 1.09
C MET A 211 1.90 -14.53 1.67
N ASN A 212 2.75 -15.15 0.82
CA ASN A 212 4.00 -15.74 1.28
C ASN A 212 4.88 -14.69 1.97
N PHE A 213 5.45 -15.07 3.12
CA PHE A 213 6.38 -14.24 3.89
C PHE A 213 5.80 -12.89 4.36
N MET A 214 4.47 -12.71 4.39
CA MET A 214 3.86 -11.39 4.60
C MET A 214 4.29 -10.73 5.91
N PHE A 215 4.43 -11.50 7.00
CA PHE A 215 4.85 -11.03 8.33
C PHE A 215 6.12 -11.73 8.82
N ASN A 216 6.89 -12.34 7.90
CA ASN A 216 8.12 -13.04 8.28
C ASN A 216 9.08 -12.09 8.99
N GLU A 217 9.70 -12.54 10.09
CA GLU A 217 10.63 -11.76 10.91
C GLU A 217 10.06 -10.46 11.52
N CYS A 218 8.73 -10.38 11.69
CA CYS A 218 8.12 -9.33 12.54
C CYS A 218 8.31 -9.70 14.01
N SER A 219 9.56 -9.72 14.48
CA SER A 219 9.96 -10.34 15.74
C SER A 219 9.44 -9.65 17.01
N MET A 220 9.07 -8.36 16.95
CA MET A 220 8.47 -7.62 18.07
C MET A 220 6.95 -7.53 18.03
N LEU A 221 6.29 -8.07 17.01
CA LEU A 221 4.83 -8.04 16.89
C LEU A 221 4.19 -8.93 17.96
N ASN A 222 3.41 -8.33 18.87
CA ASN A 222 2.85 -9.01 20.04
C ASN A 222 1.50 -9.68 19.72
N GLU A 223 0.64 -8.99 18.99
CA GLU A 223 -0.72 -9.40 18.68
C GLU A 223 -1.02 -9.12 17.21
N LEU A 224 -1.80 -9.99 16.58
CA LEU A 224 -2.24 -9.79 15.21
C LEU A 224 -3.64 -10.36 15.01
N ASN A 225 -4.59 -9.49 14.69
CA ASN A 225 -5.95 -9.90 14.37
C ASN A 225 -6.16 -9.84 12.85
N LEU A 226 -6.37 -11.01 12.26
CA LEU A 226 -6.63 -11.20 10.83
C LEU A 226 -8.00 -11.85 10.57
N SER A 227 -8.95 -11.73 11.52
CA SER A 227 -10.28 -12.32 11.40
C SER A 227 -11.07 -11.81 10.18
N ASN A 228 -10.72 -10.63 9.65
CA ASN A 228 -11.31 -10.07 8.43
C ASN A 228 -10.66 -10.59 7.13
N PHE A 229 -9.53 -11.31 7.21
CA PHE A 229 -8.83 -11.80 6.02
C PHE A 229 -9.62 -12.92 5.34
N LYS A 230 -9.88 -12.76 4.06
CA LYS A 230 -10.46 -13.77 3.17
C LYS A 230 -9.32 -14.47 2.43
N THR A 231 -9.09 -15.74 2.73
CA THR A 231 -7.93 -16.47 2.19
C THR A 231 -8.32 -17.54 1.17
N ASN A 232 -9.58 -17.59 0.77
CA ASN A 232 -10.12 -18.57 -0.17
C ASN A 232 -9.41 -18.60 -1.53
N ASN A 233 -8.77 -17.50 -1.95
CA ASN A 233 -7.99 -17.45 -3.18
C ASN A 233 -6.48 -17.66 -2.98
N ALA A 234 -6.00 -17.78 -1.74
CA ALA A 234 -4.60 -18.01 -1.44
C ALA A 234 -4.15 -19.42 -1.84
N LYS A 235 -3.08 -19.51 -2.63
CA LYS A 235 -2.49 -20.80 -3.05
C LYS A 235 -1.31 -21.23 -2.18
N SER A 236 -0.69 -20.29 -1.47
CA SER A 236 0.45 -20.56 -0.62
C SER A 236 0.53 -19.53 0.51
N MET A 237 0.86 -20.03 1.72
CA MET A 237 1.05 -19.25 2.94
C MET A 237 2.42 -19.58 3.58
N ARG A 238 3.38 -20.03 2.74
CA ARG A 238 4.71 -20.40 3.25
C ARG A 238 5.38 -19.24 3.95
N PHE A 239 5.99 -19.52 5.12
CA PHE A 239 6.72 -18.53 5.93
C PHE A 239 5.90 -17.30 6.36
N MET A 240 4.56 -17.37 6.34
CA MET A 240 3.73 -16.14 6.54
C MET A 240 3.99 -15.47 7.88
N PHE A 241 4.19 -16.23 8.95
CA PHE A 241 4.46 -15.75 10.31
C PHE A 241 5.81 -16.25 10.86
N ASN A 242 6.70 -16.75 9.99
CA ASN A 242 7.98 -17.28 10.45
C ASN A 242 8.78 -16.20 11.17
N GLY A 243 9.37 -16.53 12.32
CA GLY A 243 10.18 -15.59 13.10
C GLY A 243 9.40 -14.51 13.86
N CYS A 244 8.05 -14.60 13.92
CA CYS A 244 7.25 -13.72 14.79
C CYS A 244 7.39 -14.17 16.25
N SER A 245 8.58 -14.03 16.82
CA SER A 245 8.96 -14.62 18.12
C SER A 245 8.24 -14.02 19.32
N ALA A 246 7.83 -12.75 19.27
CA ALA A 246 7.07 -12.08 20.34
C ALA A 246 5.55 -12.32 20.25
N LEU A 247 5.04 -12.92 19.16
CA LEU A 247 3.61 -13.05 18.89
C LEU A 247 2.96 -13.98 19.92
N LYS A 248 2.06 -13.41 20.75
CA LYS A 248 1.34 -14.11 21.81
C LYS A 248 -0.06 -14.53 21.36
N GLU A 249 -0.72 -13.64 20.61
CA GLU A 249 -2.08 -13.81 20.14
C GLU A 249 -2.14 -13.64 18.62
N LEU A 250 -2.73 -14.63 17.95
CA LEU A 250 -2.96 -14.62 16.50
C LEU A 250 -4.37 -15.09 16.20
N ASN A 251 -5.22 -14.18 15.72
CA ASN A 251 -6.56 -14.55 15.29
C ASN A 251 -6.61 -14.76 13.77
N ILE A 252 -6.75 -16.02 13.38
CA ILE A 252 -6.87 -16.50 12.00
C ILE A 252 -8.08 -17.45 11.84
N GLU A 253 -9.10 -17.29 12.69
CA GLU A 253 -10.25 -18.19 12.74
C GLU A 253 -11.02 -18.31 11.42
N ASN A 254 -10.99 -17.25 10.59
CA ASN A 254 -11.68 -17.20 9.30
C ASN A 254 -10.79 -17.59 8.11
N PHE A 255 -9.58 -18.11 8.35
CA PHE A 255 -8.73 -18.57 7.25
C PHE A 255 -9.34 -19.79 6.55
N ASP A 256 -9.65 -19.65 5.28
CA ASP A 256 -10.00 -20.73 4.38
C ASP A 256 -8.72 -21.25 3.71
N THR A 257 -8.37 -22.50 3.95
CA THR A 257 -7.15 -23.12 3.41
C THR A 257 -7.42 -24.16 2.33
N ASN A 258 -8.67 -24.27 1.82
CA ASN A 258 -9.05 -25.26 0.83
C ASN A 258 -8.18 -25.26 -0.44
N ASN A 259 -7.72 -24.08 -0.87
CA ASN A 259 -6.89 -23.91 -2.05
C ASN A 259 -5.39 -23.80 -1.76
N VAL A 260 -4.98 -23.92 -0.48
CA VAL A 260 -3.58 -23.78 -0.08
C VAL A 260 -2.83 -25.10 -0.27
N THR A 261 -1.75 -25.05 -1.04
CA THR A 261 -0.89 -26.23 -1.30
C THR A 261 0.41 -26.21 -0.49
N ASN A 262 0.84 -25.04 0.00
CA ASN A 262 2.11 -24.91 0.71
C ASN A 262 1.96 -24.03 1.97
N MET A 263 2.19 -24.66 3.13
CA MET A 263 2.22 -24.04 4.47
C MET A 263 3.57 -24.23 5.16
N SER A 264 4.65 -24.53 4.38
CA SER A 264 5.97 -24.78 4.98
C SER A 264 6.45 -23.58 5.79
N ASN A 265 6.96 -23.84 6.99
CA ASN A 265 7.46 -22.84 7.95
C ASN A 265 6.44 -21.74 8.32
N MET A 266 5.13 -21.97 8.16
CA MET A 266 4.13 -20.90 8.32
C MET A 266 4.19 -20.23 9.69
N PHE A 267 4.41 -21.00 10.76
CA PHE A 267 4.52 -20.53 12.15
C PHE A 267 5.89 -20.84 12.78
N SER A 268 6.90 -21.20 11.97
CA SER A 268 8.23 -21.52 12.48
C SER A 268 8.80 -20.32 13.25
N GLY A 269 9.38 -20.57 14.44
CA GLY A 269 9.94 -19.49 15.27
C GLY A 269 8.91 -18.62 16.02
N CYS A 270 7.60 -18.95 15.98
CA CYS A 270 6.60 -18.29 16.82
C CYS A 270 6.69 -18.81 18.27
N SER A 271 7.80 -18.53 18.96
CA SER A 271 8.14 -19.13 20.24
C SER A 271 7.24 -18.68 21.40
N SER A 272 6.65 -17.48 21.33
CA SER A 272 5.74 -16.95 22.35
C SER A 272 4.27 -17.38 22.15
N LEU A 273 3.92 -17.97 21.01
CA LEU A 273 2.55 -18.35 20.69
C LEU A 273 2.18 -19.64 21.44
N LYS A 274 1.20 -19.55 22.35
CA LYS A 274 0.75 -20.66 23.19
C LYS A 274 -0.50 -21.34 22.65
N GLU A 275 -1.35 -20.55 21.99
CA GLU A 275 -2.63 -21.00 21.46
C GLU A 275 -2.82 -20.54 20.03
N LEU A 276 -3.44 -21.38 19.24
CA LEU A 276 -3.75 -21.09 17.84
C LEU A 276 -4.98 -21.88 17.43
N ASN A 277 -6.03 -21.19 17.04
CA ASN A 277 -7.22 -21.85 16.50
C ASN A 277 -7.04 -22.08 14.99
N ILE A 278 -6.88 -23.33 14.62
CA ILE A 278 -6.80 -23.80 13.23
C ILE A 278 -7.90 -24.83 12.90
N SER A 279 -9.01 -24.83 13.65
CA SER A 279 -10.10 -25.79 13.47
C SER A 279 -10.70 -25.75 12.05
N ASN A 280 -10.63 -24.59 11.39
CA ASN A 280 -11.11 -24.39 10.01
C ASN A 280 -10.06 -24.73 8.94
N PHE A 281 -8.84 -25.16 9.33
CA PHE A 281 -7.82 -25.49 8.34
C PHE A 281 -8.13 -26.82 7.66
N ASN A 282 -8.36 -26.77 6.35
CA ASN A 282 -8.38 -27.96 5.52
C ASN A 282 -6.95 -28.23 5.00
N THR A 283 -6.38 -29.34 5.44
CA THR A 283 -5.01 -29.72 5.04
C THR A 283 -4.96 -30.74 3.91
N ASN A 284 -6.10 -31.13 3.35
CA ASN A 284 -6.18 -32.15 2.29
C ASN A 284 -5.44 -31.75 1.01
N SER A 285 -5.48 -30.47 0.65
CA SER A 285 -4.77 -29.93 -0.51
C SER A 285 -3.30 -29.57 -0.23
N VAL A 286 -2.88 -29.61 1.05
CA VAL A 286 -1.54 -29.18 1.45
C VAL A 286 -0.50 -30.25 1.17
N THR A 287 0.30 -30.04 0.13
CA THR A 287 1.39 -30.96 -0.25
C THR A 287 2.69 -30.69 0.51
N ASN A 288 2.87 -29.48 1.05
CA ASN A 288 4.07 -29.11 1.80
C ASN A 288 3.71 -28.37 3.11
N LYS A 289 3.91 -29.04 4.23
CA LYS A 289 3.81 -28.50 5.61
C LYS A 289 5.10 -28.68 6.43
N ASN A 290 6.25 -28.82 5.74
CA ASN A 290 7.55 -29.01 6.38
C ASN A 290 7.85 -27.87 7.35
N LYS A 291 8.30 -28.22 8.56
CA LYS A 291 8.72 -27.27 9.61
C LYS A 291 7.65 -26.22 9.97
N MET A 292 6.34 -26.49 9.71
CA MET A 292 5.27 -25.52 9.94
C MET A 292 5.27 -24.97 11.37
N LEU A 293 5.63 -25.78 12.36
CA LEU A 293 5.69 -25.44 13.78
C LEU A 293 7.12 -25.57 14.35
N PHE A 294 8.15 -25.48 13.51
CA PHE A 294 9.54 -25.57 13.98
C PHE A 294 9.84 -24.42 14.95
N GLU A 295 10.51 -24.68 16.07
CA GLU A 295 10.80 -23.69 17.13
C GLU A 295 9.58 -23.02 17.80
N CYS A 296 8.37 -23.56 17.64
CA CYS A 296 7.23 -23.23 18.49
C CYS A 296 7.32 -23.95 19.85
N SER A 297 6.49 -23.52 20.81
CA SER A 297 6.39 -24.20 22.11
C SER A 297 5.90 -25.66 21.94
N ASP A 298 6.33 -26.57 22.82
CA ASP A 298 5.90 -27.97 22.76
C ASP A 298 4.41 -28.12 23.08
N GLU A 299 3.87 -27.22 23.91
CA GLU A 299 2.44 -27.12 24.19
C GLU A 299 1.63 -26.85 22.92
N LEU A 300 2.01 -25.84 22.13
CA LEU A 300 1.36 -25.52 20.87
C LEU A 300 1.47 -26.68 19.87
N LYS A 301 2.67 -27.29 19.75
CA LYS A 301 2.90 -28.43 18.87
C LYS A 301 1.99 -29.60 19.20
N LYS A 302 1.76 -29.90 20.50
CA LYS A 302 0.87 -30.99 20.95
C LYS A 302 -0.58 -30.69 20.58
N LYS A 303 -1.09 -29.48 20.91
CA LYS A 303 -2.47 -29.08 20.61
C LYS A 303 -2.76 -29.14 19.08
N ILE A 304 -1.84 -28.64 18.26
CA ILE A 304 -2.04 -28.62 16.80
C ILE A 304 -1.92 -30.01 16.18
N LYS A 305 -1.02 -30.88 16.67
CA LYS A 305 -0.91 -32.25 16.16
C LYS A 305 -2.21 -33.05 16.36
N GLU A 306 -2.91 -32.78 17.44
CA GLU A 306 -4.22 -33.42 17.71
C GLU A 306 -5.29 -32.92 16.72
N LEU A 307 -5.27 -31.65 16.32
CA LEU A 307 -6.22 -31.07 15.37
C LEU A 307 -5.96 -31.48 13.90
N ILE A 308 -4.70 -31.76 13.54
CA ILE A 308 -4.33 -32.10 12.13
C ILE A 308 -4.42 -33.64 11.89
N LYS A 309 -4.57 -34.44 12.92
CA LYS A 309 -4.71 -35.92 12.79
C LYS A 309 -6.10 -36.37 12.37
N ASN A 310 -7.09 -35.52 12.51
CA ASN A 310 -8.48 -35.74 12.09
C ASN A 310 -8.75 -35.05 10.76
#